data_c6d80aceaa6cfcdb66d54d7521e0d110
#
_entry.id   c6d80aceaa6cfcdb66d54d7521e0d110
#
_cell.length_a   1.000
_cell.length_b   1.000
_cell.length_c   1.000
_cell.angle_alpha   90.00
_cell.angle_beta   90.00
_cell.angle_gamma   90.00
#
_symmetry.space_group_name_H-M   'P 1'
#
loop_
_entity.id
_entity.type
_entity.pdbx_description
1 polymer ?
#
loop_
_entity_poly.entity_id
_entity_poly.type
_entity_poly.pdbx_seq_one_letter_code
_entity_poly.pdbx_strand_id
1 'polypeptide(L)'
;RNPQKTIASFEALLKQLRTDYLDIGMIHYVDAEKDFHTVFDHEIIEIAQRLKAEGKIRAIGMSSHNPTVASMAVKTGLIDVVLFSINPCYDLLPPNEDVDTLWAEESYTNALQNIDPVREQFYTLCEREGVGIDVMKVYGGGDLLNKENSPFGRAMTPVQAIEYALTRPGVAAVMVGCKNREEIAEAVAWSYATPQE
;
A
#
# COMPACT_ATOMS: atom_id res chain seq x y z
N ARG A 1 17.10 11.35 -2.63
CA ARG A 1 16.07 11.86 -3.60
C ARG A 1 16.50 13.25 -4.06
N ASN A 2 16.35 13.55 -5.36
CA ASN A 2 16.81 14.81 -5.96
C ASN A 2 15.60 15.61 -6.46
N PRO A 3 15.32 16.81 -5.90
CA PRO A 3 14.14 17.63 -6.23
C PRO A 3 14.00 17.94 -7.72
N GLN A 4 15.09 18.35 -8.37
CA GLN A 4 15.08 18.69 -9.80
C GLN A 4 14.77 17.48 -10.69
N LYS A 5 15.34 16.31 -10.37
CA LYS A 5 15.01 15.06 -11.06
C LYS A 5 13.56 14.65 -10.81
N THR A 6 13.03 14.87 -9.62
CA THR A 6 11.63 14.57 -9.29
C THR A 6 10.68 15.37 -10.16
N ILE A 7 10.89 16.68 -10.31
CA ILE A 7 10.06 17.56 -11.16
C ILE A 7 10.17 17.11 -12.62
N ALA A 8 11.39 16.95 -13.13
CA ALA A 8 11.60 16.55 -14.52
C ALA A 8 10.97 15.20 -14.86
N SER A 9 11.07 14.22 -13.93
CA SER A 9 10.45 12.90 -14.09
C SER A 9 8.93 12.99 -14.08
N PHE A 10 8.35 13.82 -13.22
CA PHE A 10 6.92 14.05 -13.15
C PHE A 10 6.38 14.68 -14.43
N GLU A 11 7.04 15.71 -14.95
CA GLU A 11 6.65 16.34 -16.22
C GLU A 11 6.77 15.39 -17.41
N ALA A 12 7.83 14.56 -17.44
CA ALA A 12 7.98 13.52 -18.46
C ALA A 12 6.86 12.49 -18.39
N LEU A 13 6.42 12.10 -17.17
CA LEU A 13 5.32 11.17 -16.95
C LEU A 13 3.99 11.75 -17.46
N LEU A 14 3.66 13.00 -17.16
CA LEU A 14 2.45 13.66 -17.67
C LEU A 14 2.43 13.66 -19.20
N LYS A 15 3.56 14.00 -19.82
CA LYS A 15 3.70 13.97 -21.28
C LYS A 15 3.52 12.57 -21.86
N GLN A 16 4.09 11.56 -21.22
CA GLN A 16 3.94 10.15 -21.65
C GLN A 16 2.49 9.68 -21.56
N LEU A 17 1.79 10.06 -20.50
CA LEU A 17 0.39 9.72 -20.26
C LEU A 17 -0.57 10.59 -21.08
N ARG A 18 -0.08 11.64 -21.75
CA ARG A 18 -0.87 12.63 -22.52
C ARG A 18 -1.96 13.27 -21.67
N THR A 19 -1.60 13.69 -20.48
CA THR A 19 -2.47 14.38 -19.52
C THR A 19 -1.71 15.56 -18.91
N ASP A 20 -2.44 16.49 -18.33
CA ASP A 20 -1.90 17.65 -17.60
C ASP A 20 -1.99 17.51 -16.08
N TYR A 21 -2.63 16.43 -15.58
CA TYR A 21 -2.74 16.12 -14.16
C TYR A 21 -2.73 14.62 -13.86
N LEU A 22 -2.53 14.28 -12.59
CA LEU A 22 -2.76 12.95 -12.01
C LEU A 22 -3.72 13.07 -10.83
N ASP A 23 -4.54 12.04 -10.61
CA ASP A 23 -5.42 12.01 -9.44
C ASP A 23 -4.59 11.88 -8.15
N ILE A 24 -3.58 11.01 -8.14
CA ILE A 24 -2.69 10.79 -7.00
C ILE A 24 -1.23 10.95 -7.44
N GLY A 25 -0.53 11.93 -6.86
CA GLY A 25 0.93 12.06 -6.97
C GLY A 25 1.59 11.21 -5.89
N MET A 26 2.18 10.07 -6.28
CA MET A 26 2.71 9.08 -5.33
C MET A 26 4.19 9.29 -5.02
N ILE A 27 4.53 9.52 -3.74
CA ILE A 27 5.89 9.46 -3.22
C ILE A 27 6.21 8.01 -2.90
N HIS A 28 6.97 7.37 -3.79
CA HIS A 28 7.14 5.92 -3.75
C HIS A 28 8.24 5.48 -2.80
N TYR A 29 8.00 4.40 -2.03
CA TYR A 29 8.93 3.66 -1.20
C TYR A 29 9.53 4.48 -0.04
N VAL A 30 8.77 4.65 1.03
CA VAL A 30 9.17 5.33 2.27
C VAL A 30 8.99 4.33 3.42
N ASP A 31 9.99 3.49 3.67
CA ASP A 31 9.91 2.37 4.62
C ASP A 31 10.79 2.55 5.86
N ALA A 32 11.82 3.39 5.78
CA ALA A 32 12.68 3.71 6.90
C ALA A 32 12.44 5.13 7.42
N GLU A 33 12.70 5.35 8.70
CA GLU A 33 12.57 6.67 9.32
C GLU A 33 13.45 7.73 8.63
N LYS A 34 14.64 7.35 8.19
CA LYS A 34 15.52 8.22 7.37
C LYS A 34 14.88 8.65 6.04
N ASP A 35 14.06 7.78 5.42
CA ASP A 35 13.36 8.10 4.18
C ASP A 35 12.21 9.06 4.46
N PHE A 36 11.51 8.89 5.59
CA PHE A 36 10.51 9.84 6.06
C PHE A 36 11.13 11.23 6.21
N HIS A 37 12.21 11.37 6.96
CA HIS A 37 12.90 12.67 7.13
C HIS A 37 13.40 13.24 5.79
N THR A 38 13.90 12.40 4.88
CA THR A 38 14.31 12.84 3.54
C THR A 38 13.15 13.43 2.73
N VAL A 39 11.92 12.96 2.95
CA VAL A 39 10.74 13.43 2.23
C VAL A 39 10.09 14.61 2.93
N PHE A 40 9.85 14.52 4.25
CA PHE A 40 8.97 15.43 4.99
C PHE A 40 9.70 16.63 5.60
N ASP A 41 11.00 16.52 5.87
CA ASP A 41 11.80 17.62 6.41
C ASP A 41 12.52 18.41 5.30
N HIS A 42 12.32 18.05 4.02
CA HIS A 42 13.01 18.62 2.88
C HIS A 42 12.07 18.93 1.70
N GLU A 43 12.64 19.38 0.58
CA GLU A 43 11.92 19.92 -0.58
C GLU A 43 10.94 18.95 -1.27
N ILE A 44 11.01 17.63 -1.03
CA ILE A 44 10.15 16.67 -1.74
C ILE A 44 8.68 16.88 -1.39
N ILE A 45 8.35 17.03 -0.11
CA ILE A 45 6.97 17.27 0.31
C ILE A 45 6.48 18.65 -0.16
N GLU A 46 7.35 19.66 -0.17
CA GLU A 46 7.02 20.99 -0.67
C GLU A 46 6.71 20.97 -2.17
N ILE A 47 7.46 20.16 -2.95
CA ILE A 47 7.17 19.94 -4.38
C ILE A 47 5.79 19.31 -4.54
N ALA A 48 5.46 18.27 -3.77
CA ALA A 48 4.16 17.63 -3.85
C ALA A 48 3.01 18.60 -3.52
N GLN A 49 3.17 19.41 -2.46
CA GLN A 49 2.20 20.44 -2.08
C GLN A 49 2.02 21.49 -3.18
N ARG A 50 3.13 21.95 -3.79
CA ARG A 50 3.07 22.88 -4.93
C ARG A 50 2.35 22.29 -6.13
N LEU A 51 2.67 21.03 -6.51
CA LEU A 51 1.98 20.34 -7.60
C LEU A 51 0.48 20.20 -7.33
N LYS A 52 0.10 19.96 -6.07
CA LYS A 52 -1.31 19.92 -5.65
C LYS A 52 -1.96 21.30 -5.77
N ALA A 53 -1.31 22.36 -5.32
CA ALA A 53 -1.80 23.72 -5.43
C ALA A 53 -1.93 24.19 -6.90
N GLU A 54 -1.04 23.74 -7.79
CA GLU A 54 -1.09 23.99 -9.23
C GLU A 54 -2.14 23.13 -9.96
N GLY A 55 -2.81 22.20 -9.28
CA GLY A 55 -3.79 21.27 -9.86
C GLY A 55 -3.17 20.15 -10.72
N LYS A 56 -1.85 20.01 -10.70
CA LYS A 56 -1.15 18.93 -11.42
C LYS A 56 -1.29 17.55 -10.75
N ILE A 57 -1.57 17.53 -9.46
CA ILE A 57 -2.05 16.36 -8.73
C ILE A 57 -3.25 16.76 -7.88
N ARG A 58 -4.20 15.85 -7.68
CA ARG A 58 -5.38 16.09 -6.83
C ARG A 58 -5.15 15.70 -5.39
N ALA A 59 -4.40 14.61 -5.19
CA ALA A 59 -4.06 14.06 -3.89
C ALA A 59 -2.56 13.76 -3.79
N ILE A 60 -2.01 13.86 -2.58
CA ILE A 60 -0.64 13.45 -2.27
C ILE A 60 -0.69 12.04 -1.69
N GLY A 61 -0.06 11.10 -2.38
CA GLY A 61 0.08 9.73 -1.93
C GLY A 61 1.49 9.40 -1.48
N MET A 62 1.61 8.38 -0.64
CA MET A 62 2.88 7.79 -0.25
C MET A 62 2.78 6.27 -0.25
N SER A 63 3.80 5.56 -0.72
CA SER A 63 3.84 4.11 -0.55
C SER A 63 4.77 3.68 0.58
N SER A 64 4.31 2.71 1.37
CA SER A 64 5.10 2.12 2.46
C SER A 64 4.68 0.68 2.74
N HIS A 65 5.62 -0.12 3.28
CA HIS A 65 5.36 -1.43 3.86
C HIS A 65 5.44 -1.40 5.40
N ASN A 66 5.97 -0.30 5.95
CA ASN A 66 6.21 -0.14 7.38
C ASN A 66 5.11 0.71 8.04
N PRO A 67 4.26 0.11 8.91
CA PRO A 67 3.14 0.81 9.53
C PRO A 67 3.58 1.95 10.47
N THR A 68 4.76 1.86 11.06
CA THR A 68 5.31 2.92 11.92
C THR A 68 5.61 4.17 11.09
N VAL A 69 6.35 4.01 9.99
CA VAL A 69 6.72 5.11 9.10
C VAL A 69 5.49 5.69 8.39
N ALA A 70 4.57 4.81 7.94
CA ALA A 70 3.31 5.25 7.37
C ALA A 70 2.47 6.07 8.36
N SER A 71 2.43 5.66 9.63
CA SER A 71 1.75 6.42 10.70
C SER A 71 2.38 7.79 10.95
N MET A 72 3.73 7.90 10.88
CA MET A 72 4.40 9.20 10.96
C MET A 72 3.92 10.14 9.85
N ALA A 73 3.86 9.63 8.61
CA ALA A 73 3.41 10.41 7.46
C ALA A 73 1.95 10.86 7.58
N VAL A 74 1.04 9.98 7.98
CA VAL A 74 -0.38 10.32 8.21
C VAL A 74 -0.52 11.43 9.26
N LYS A 75 0.23 11.35 10.36
CA LYS A 75 0.21 12.35 11.44
C LYS A 75 0.68 13.74 11.03
N THR A 76 1.39 13.88 9.90
CA THR A 76 1.74 15.21 9.36
C THR A 76 0.53 15.99 8.84
N GLY A 77 -0.57 15.32 8.50
CA GLY A 77 -1.74 15.91 7.84
C GLY A 77 -1.50 16.31 6.38
N LEU A 78 -0.39 15.87 5.77
CA LEU A 78 0.01 16.25 4.41
C LEU A 78 -0.29 15.17 3.37
N ILE A 79 -0.66 13.96 3.81
CA ILE A 79 -0.90 12.79 2.96
C ILE A 79 -2.40 12.52 2.87
N ASP A 80 -2.91 12.36 1.67
CA ASP A 80 -4.31 12.02 1.39
C ASP A 80 -4.51 10.51 1.21
N VAL A 81 -3.47 9.80 0.72
CA VAL A 81 -3.55 8.37 0.38
C VAL A 81 -2.25 7.66 0.77
N VAL A 82 -2.36 6.48 1.35
CA VAL A 82 -1.22 5.57 1.55
C VAL A 82 -1.41 4.30 0.73
N LEU A 83 -0.50 4.04 -0.21
CA LEU A 83 -0.39 2.74 -0.87
C LEU A 83 0.36 1.80 0.08
N PHE A 84 -0.35 0.83 0.64
CA PHE A 84 0.14 0.00 1.75
C PHE A 84 -0.04 -1.50 1.50
N SER A 85 0.91 -2.29 1.97
CA SER A 85 0.84 -3.74 1.83
C SER A 85 -0.08 -4.36 2.88
N ILE A 86 -1.18 -4.96 2.43
CA ILE A 86 -2.14 -5.67 3.30
C ILE A 86 -2.41 -7.06 2.74
N ASN A 87 -2.14 -8.06 3.54
CA ASN A 87 -2.55 -9.45 3.39
C ASN A 87 -2.29 -10.19 4.72
N PRO A 88 -2.77 -11.42 4.89
CA PRO A 88 -2.56 -12.15 6.14
C PRO A 88 -1.10 -12.30 6.57
N CYS A 89 -0.15 -12.38 5.63
CA CYS A 89 1.27 -12.49 5.96
C CYS A 89 1.79 -11.21 6.59
N TYR A 90 1.56 -10.07 5.94
CA TYR A 90 2.00 -8.77 6.48
C TYR A 90 1.31 -8.43 7.79
N ASP A 91 0.01 -8.72 7.90
CA ASP A 91 -0.78 -8.35 9.07
C ASP A 91 -0.34 -9.05 10.36
N LEU A 92 0.25 -10.24 10.25
CA LEU A 92 0.74 -10.99 11.42
C LEU A 92 2.12 -10.56 11.89
N LEU A 93 2.86 -9.77 11.09
CA LEU A 93 4.25 -9.44 11.36
C LEU A 93 4.42 -8.03 11.92
N PRO A 94 5.34 -7.84 12.88
CA PRO A 94 5.68 -6.53 13.40
C PRO A 94 6.30 -5.63 12.31
N PRO A 95 6.35 -4.31 12.55
CA PRO A 95 7.03 -3.37 11.66
C PRO A 95 8.47 -3.79 11.37
N ASN A 96 8.87 -3.74 10.11
CA ASN A 96 10.26 -3.98 9.70
C ASN A 96 10.59 -3.04 8.52
N GLU A 97 11.79 -2.48 8.54
CA GLU A 97 12.34 -1.66 7.44
C GLU A 97 12.85 -2.53 6.28
N ASP A 98 13.17 -3.78 6.56
CA ASP A 98 13.62 -4.76 5.57
C ASP A 98 12.43 -5.63 5.12
N VAL A 99 11.94 -5.32 3.92
CA VAL A 99 10.80 -6.01 3.31
C VAL A 99 11.08 -7.48 3.02
N ASP A 100 12.34 -7.84 2.73
CA ASP A 100 12.70 -9.22 2.40
C ASP A 100 12.54 -10.15 3.61
N THR A 101 12.72 -9.64 4.82
CA THR A 101 12.51 -10.43 6.04
C THR A 101 11.04 -10.76 6.30
N LEU A 102 10.10 -10.00 5.71
CA LEU A 102 8.67 -10.26 5.84
C LEU A 102 8.20 -11.53 5.10
N TRP A 103 9.05 -12.08 4.23
CA TRP A 103 8.74 -13.32 3.48
C TRP A 103 9.58 -14.51 3.93
N ALA A 104 10.49 -14.33 4.90
CA ALA A 104 11.28 -15.41 5.43
C ALA A 104 10.39 -16.41 6.21
N GLU A 105 10.53 -17.71 5.94
CA GLU A 105 9.72 -18.76 6.59
C GLU A 105 9.85 -18.70 8.12
N GLU A 106 11.02 -18.35 8.62
CA GLU A 106 11.33 -18.21 10.05
C GLU A 106 10.52 -17.06 10.71
N SER A 107 10.01 -16.12 9.94
CA SER A 107 9.18 -15.03 10.46
C SER A 107 7.78 -15.50 10.88
N TYR A 108 7.33 -16.67 10.38
CA TYR A 108 6.01 -17.21 10.68
C TYR A 108 6.09 -18.31 11.74
N THR A 109 5.62 -18.01 12.93
CA THR A 109 5.54 -18.96 14.05
C THR A 109 4.10 -19.26 14.41
N ASN A 110 3.86 -20.39 15.08
CA ASN A 110 2.52 -20.74 15.58
C ASN A 110 1.96 -19.77 16.63
N ALA A 111 2.77 -18.84 17.13
CA ALA A 111 2.35 -17.78 18.05
C ALA A 111 1.67 -16.60 17.36
N LEU A 112 1.84 -16.44 16.04
CA LEU A 112 1.26 -15.35 15.26
C LEU A 112 -0.18 -15.69 14.89
N GLN A 113 -1.14 -15.20 15.68
CA GLN A 113 -2.56 -15.51 15.50
C GLN A 113 -3.43 -14.29 15.25
N ASN A 114 -2.93 -13.09 15.55
CA ASN A 114 -3.67 -11.84 15.46
C ASN A 114 -2.92 -10.83 14.59
N ILE A 115 -3.65 -9.85 14.10
CA ILE A 115 -3.03 -8.69 13.43
C ILE A 115 -2.07 -8.02 14.41
N ASP A 116 -0.88 -7.66 13.93
CA ASP A 116 0.08 -6.92 14.73
C ASP A 116 -0.55 -5.60 15.22
N PRO A 117 -0.44 -5.27 16.51
CA PRO A 117 -1.10 -4.10 17.08
C PRO A 117 -0.68 -2.77 16.43
N VAL A 118 0.55 -2.67 15.91
CA VAL A 118 1.01 -1.44 15.23
C VAL A 118 0.32 -1.29 13.87
N ARG A 119 0.06 -2.39 13.17
CA ARG A 119 -0.72 -2.38 11.93
C ARG A 119 -2.17 -2.00 12.17
N GLU A 120 -2.80 -2.60 13.18
CA GLU A 120 -4.18 -2.29 13.54
C GLU A 120 -4.34 -0.81 13.93
N GLN A 121 -3.38 -0.27 14.69
CA GLN A 121 -3.36 1.16 15.04
C GLN A 121 -3.17 2.05 13.82
N PHE A 122 -2.36 1.64 12.84
CA PHE A 122 -2.18 2.38 11.59
C PHE A 122 -3.49 2.42 10.78
N TYR A 123 -4.20 1.29 10.64
CA TYR A 123 -5.49 1.25 9.93
C TYR A 123 -6.51 2.17 10.58
N THR A 124 -6.66 2.08 11.90
CA THR A 124 -7.57 2.95 12.67
C THR A 124 -7.15 4.44 12.57
N LEU A 125 -5.86 4.73 12.54
CA LEU A 125 -5.35 6.09 12.35
C LEU A 125 -5.77 6.63 10.98
N CYS A 126 -5.58 5.88 9.89
CA CYS A 126 -5.97 6.29 8.55
C CYS A 126 -7.47 6.60 8.48
N GLU A 127 -8.31 5.70 8.99
CA GLU A 127 -9.77 5.91 9.03
C GLU A 127 -10.14 7.19 9.79
N ARG A 128 -9.56 7.41 10.97
CA ARG A 128 -9.85 8.59 11.81
C ARG A 128 -9.40 9.89 11.15
N GLU A 129 -8.24 9.91 10.50
CA GLU A 129 -7.68 11.11 9.86
C GLU A 129 -8.23 11.32 8.42
N GLY A 130 -9.09 10.42 7.93
CA GLY A 130 -9.66 10.49 6.58
C GLY A 130 -8.64 10.26 5.47
N VAL A 131 -7.55 9.52 5.76
CA VAL A 131 -6.52 9.13 4.79
C VAL A 131 -6.91 7.78 4.20
N GLY A 132 -7.08 7.71 2.87
CA GLY A 132 -7.43 6.47 2.19
C GLY A 132 -6.25 5.51 2.12
N ILE A 133 -6.50 4.22 2.38
CA ILE A 133 -5.52 3.17 2.11
C ILE A 133 -5.84 2.54 0.75
N ASP A 134 -4.89 2.61 -0.18
CA ASP A 134 -4.88 1.82 -1.40
C ASP A 134 -4.00 0.59 -1.16
N VAL A 135 -4.55 -0.60 -1.33
CA VAL A 135 -3.87 -1.84 -0.93
C VAL A 135 -3.02 -2.38 -2.05
N MET A 136 -1.75 -2.63 -1.76
CA MET A 136 -0.85 -3.43 -2.60
C MET A 136 -0.54 -4.79 -1.97
N LYS A 137 0.01 -5.70 -2.78
CA LYS A 137 0.49 -7.02 -2.32
C LYS A 137 -0.60 -7.97 -1.79
N VAL A 138 -1.86 -7.73 -2.13
CA VAL A 138 -3.02 -8.49 -1.62
C VAL A 138 -2.87 -10.01 -1.82
N TYR A 139 -2.23 -10.45 -2.91
CA TYR A 139 -1.99 -11.87 -3.20
C TYR A 139 -0.63 -12.39 -2.72
N GLY A 140 0.17 -11.56 -2.04
CA GLY A 140 1.50 -11.95 -1.58
C GLY A 140 2.44 -12.36 -2.72
N GLY A 141 2.42 -11.64 -3.86
CA GLY A 141 3.18 -12.03 -5.06
C GLY A 141 2.59 -13.24 -5.81
N GLY A 142 1.49 -13.80 -5.35
CA GLY A 142 0.85 -15.03 -5.82
C GLY A 142 0.99 -16.21 -4.86
N ASP A 143 1.85 -16.10 -3.86
CA ASP A 143 2.13 -17.19 -2.93
C ASP A 143 0.90 -17.56 -2.08
N LEU A 144 0.10 -16.56 -1.69
CA LEU A 144 -1.16 -16.81 -0.95
C LEU A 144 -2.22 -17.56 -1.76
N LEU A 145 -2.13 -17.53 -3.09
CA LEU A 145 -3.04 -18.23 -3.99
C LEU A 145 -2.57 -19.68 -4.30
N ASN A 146 -1.40 -20.07 -3.80
CA ASN A 146 -0.82 -21.39 -4.01
C ASN A 146 -0.63 -22.11 -2.66
N LYS A 147 -1.20 -23.32 -2.53
CA LYS A 147 -1.13 -24.10 -1.28
C LYS A 147 0.31 -24.43 -0.88
N GLU A 148 1.18 -24.69 -1.85
CA GLU A 148 2.56 -25.11 -1.61
C GLU A 148 3.45 -23.95 -1.18
N ASN A 149 3.13 -22.74 -1.64
CA ASN A 149 3.91 -21.53 -1.35
C ASN A 149 3.36 -20.76 -0.14
N SER A 150 2.06 -20.94 0.15
CA SER A 150 1.43 -20.24 1.26
C SER A 150 2.00 -20.69 2.61
N PRO A 151 2.48 -19.76 3.47
CA PRO A 151 2.99 -20.11 4.79
C PRO A 151 1.93 -20.71 5.72
N PHE A 152 0.66 -20.66 5.32
CA PHE A 152 -0.47 -21.23 6.07
C PHE A 152 -0.81 -22.66 5.65
N GLY A 153 -0.07 -23.27 4.70
CA GLY A 153 -0.33 -24.62 4.18
C GLY A 153 -1.66 -24.76 3.43
N ARG A 154 -2.28 -23.67 3.06
CA ARG A 154 -3.53 -23.59 2.28
C ARG A 154 -3.54 -22.35 1.39
N ALA A 155 -4.19 -22.45 0.25
CA ALA A 155 -4.41 -21.31 -0.64
C ALA A 155 -5.66 -20.52 -0.23
N MET A 156 -5.62 -19.21 -0.48
CA MET A 156 -6.79 -18.35 -0.55
C MET A 156 -7.29 -18.29 -1.99
N THR A 157 -8.58 -18.02 -2.19
CA THR A 157 -9.06 -17.57 -3.49
C THR A 157 -8.76 -16.08 -3.70
N PRO A 158 -8.70 -15.57 -4.95
CA PRO A 158 -8.58 -14.14 -5.22
C PRO A 158 -9.65 -13.32 -4.51
N VAL A 159 -10.89 -13.80 -4.47
CA VAL A 159 -12.03 -13.17 -3.78
C VAL A 159 -11.75 -13.04 -2.28
N GLN A 160 -11.32 -14.12 -1.63
CA GLN A 160 -11.00 -14.12 -0.19
C GLN A 160 -9.87 -13.15 0.15
N ALA A 161 -8.84 -13.07 -0.69
CA ALA A 161 -7.72 -12.17 -0.47
C ALA A 161 -8.12 -10.69 -0.61
N ILE A 162 -8.95 -10.36 -1.59
CA ILE A 162 -9.50 -9.00 -1.78
C ILE A 162 -10.42 -8.63 -0.60
N GLU A 163 -11.34 -9.51 -0.23
CA GLU A 163 -12.27 -9.29 0.88
C GLU A 163 -11.51 -9.10 2.20
N TYR A 164 -10.50 -9.93 2.46
CA TYR A 164 -9.63 -9.77 3.63
C TYR A 164 -9.07 -8.35 3.74
N ALA A 165 -8.54 -7.80 2.64
CA ALA A 165 -7.96 -6.47 2.64
C ALA A 165 -9.03 -5.37 2.83
N LEU A 166 -10.19 -5.50 2.17
CA LEU A 166 -11.28 -4.53 2.25
C LEU A 166 -11.94 -4.46 3.63
N THR A 167 -11.78 -5.48 4.48
CA THR A 167 -12.29 -5.46 5.86
C THR A 167 -11.43 -4.62 6.82
N ARG A 168 -10.26 -4.12 6.38
CA ARG A 168 -9.40 -3.28 7.23
C ARG A 168 -9.94 -1.85 7.29
N PRO A 169 -9.92 -1.19 8.46
CA PRO A 169 -10.30 0.22 8.58
C PRO A 169 -9.50 1.11 7.64
N GLY A 170 -10.13 2.12 7.05
CA GLY A 170 -9.49 3.08 6.16
C GLY A 170 -9.17 2.60 4.75
N VAL A 171 -9.39 1.32 4.42
CA VAL A 171 -9.15 0.81 3.07
C VAL A 171 -10.20 1.36 2.11
N ALA A 172 -9.73 2.04 1.07
CA ALA A 172 -10.54 2.66 0.02
C ALA A 172 -10.52 1.87 -1.29
N ALA A 173 -9.41 1.21 -1.61
CA ALA A 173 -9.23 0.44 -2.84
C ALA A 173 -8.22 -0.68 -2.66
N VAL A 174 -8.30 -1.68 -3.56
CA VAL A 174 -7.35 -2.79 -3.63
C VAL A 174 -6.80 -2.90 -5.04
N MET A 175 -5.48 -2.77 -5.18
CA MET A 175 -4.77 -3.01 -6.43
C MET A 175 -4.31 -4.46 -6.52
N VAL A 176 -4.85 -5.17 -7.51
CA VAL A 176 -4.47 -6.56 -7.80
C VAL A 176 -3.47 -6.63 -8.95
N GLY A 177 -2.44 -7.45 -8.81
CA GLY A 177 -1.53 -7.77 -9.90
C GLY A 177 -2.07 -8.97 -10.69
N CYS A 178 -2.39 -8.78 -11.97
CA CYS A 178 -2.86 -9.82 -12.88
C CYS A 178 -1.94 -9.92 -14.09
N LYS A 179 -1.60 -11.14 -14.52
CA LYS A 179 -0.71 -11.41 -15.65
C LYS A 179 -1.47 -11.67 -16.96
N ASN A 180 -2.73 -12.03 -16.86
CA ASN A 180 -3.58 -12.44 -18.00
C ASN A 180 -5.05 -12.10 -17.73
N ARG A 181 -5.92 -12.37 -18.72
CA ARG A 181 -7.36 -12.07 -18.65
C ARG A 181 -8.11 -12.97 -17.67
N GLU A 182 -7.67 -14.18 -17.50
CA GLU A 182 -8.25 -15.17 -16.60
C GLU A 182 -8.08 -14.69 -15.16
N GLU A 183 -6.88 -14.26 -14.77
CA GLU A 183 -6.62 -13.68 -13.44
C GLU A 183 -7.42 -12.38 -13.18
N ILE A 184 -7.62 -11.57 -14.24
CA ILE A 184 -8.50 -10.38 -14.12
C ILE A 184 -9.94 -10.82 -13.85
N ALA A 185 -10.44 -11.83 -14.57
CA ALA A 185 -11.81 -12.33 -14.39
C ALA A 185 -12.01 -12.90 -12.96
N GLU A 186 -11.02 -13.62 -12.43
CA GLU A 186 -11.02 -14.13 -11.05
C GLU A 186 -11.04 -12.99 -10.02
N ALA A 187 -10.28 -11.93 -10.23
CA ALA A 187 -10.31 -10.75 -9.36
C ALA A 187 -11.65 -10.02 -9.42
N VAL A 188 -12.21 -9.84 -10.62
CA VAL A 188 -13.51 -9.18 -10.84
C VAL A 188 -14.66 -9.99 -10.21
N ALA A 189 -14.51 -11.30 -10.07
CA ALA A 189 -15.50 -12.15 -9.42
C ALA A 189 -15.85 -11.68 -8.00
N TRP A 190 -14.95 -10.99 -7.30
CA TRP A 190 -15.24 -10.36 -6.01
C TRP A 190 -16.47 -9.45 -6.05
N SER A 191 -16.72 -8.73 -7.15
CA SER A 191 -17.82 -7.75 -7.26
C SER A 191 -19.23 -8.38 -7.23
N TYR A 192 -19.33 -9.68 -7.40
CA TYR A 192 -20.58 -10.46 -7.34
C TYR A 192 -20.46 -11.73 -6.49
N ALA A 193 -19.40 -11.83 -5.70
CA ALA A 193 -19.21 -12.95 -4.77
C ALA A 193 -20.25 -12.95 -3.66
N THR A 194 -20.59 -14.13 -3.18
CA THR A 194 -21.50 -14.31 -2.04
C THR A 194 -20.70 -14.49 -0.75
N PRO A 195 -21.32 -14.29 0.44
CA PRO A 195 -20.63 -14.49 1.72
C PRO A 195 -20.06 -15.91 1.95
N GLN A 196 -20.47 -16.89 1.15
CA GLN A 196 -19.98 -18.28 1.21
C GLN A 196 -18.72 -18.49 0.36
N GLU A 197 -18.38 -17.60 -0.51
CA GLU A 197 -17.20 -17.65 -1.39
C GLU A 197 -16.02 -16.89 -0.81
#